data_e605fcbf12a4b725cf031d838d400f92
#
_entry.id   e605fcbf12a4b725cf031d838d400f92
#
_cell.length_a   1.000
_cell.length_b   1.000
_cell.length_c   1.000
_cell.angle_alpha   90.00
_cell.angle_beta   90.00
_cell.angle_gamma   90.00
#
_symmetry.space_group_name_H-M   'P 1'
#
loop_
_entity.id
_entity.type
_entity.pdbx_description
1 polymer ?
#
loop_
_entity_poly.entity_id
_entity_poly.type
_entity_poly.pdbx_seq_one_letter_code
_entity_poly.pdbx_strand_id
1 'polypeptide(L)'
;MKQNRLRLYLLGPALLLLLAGLETAAAEPSCPDPAVPVAALLMPPPKHDSAQTKAELQELLRLQESRTSQQVEHVRGDDRRTVERFLHGMGIKVEQLSDAAIRFFDCIGATVEKAVREAKTTFARTRPYRLHENKLHTLKKLSDRDSTSYPSGHATYGTVVGLVVVEMLPEKKEEIYKRIQDYGYSRLVSGAHFRSDISAGNVAVRRSPCRS
;
A
#
# COMPACT_ATOMS: atom_id res chain seq x y z
N MET A 1 21.18 24.10 -88.34
CA MET A 1 20.27 23.30 -87.43
C MET A 1 21.18 22.31 -86.67
N LYS A 2 21.56 22.65 -85.42
CA LYS A 2 22.39 21.81 -84.58
C LYS A 2 21.56 21.36 -83.34
N GLN A 3 21.32 20.09 -83.25
CA GLN A 3 20.67 19.47 -82.09
C GLN A 3 21.66 19.36 -80.92
N ASN A 4 21.43 20.07 -79.85
CA ASN A 4 22.15 19.87 -78.59
C ASN A 4 21.47 18.77 -77.80
N ARG A 5 22.14 17.66 -77.65
CA ARG A 5 21.73 16.57 -76.74
C ARG A 5 22.25 16.87 -75.36
N LEU A 6 21.34 17.17 -74.44
CA LEU A 6 21.63 17.35 -73.04
C LEU A 6 21.88 15.96 -72.39
N ARG A 7 23.07 15.75 -71.87
CA ARG A 7 23.44 14.55 -71.13
C ARG A 7 22.96 14.68 -69.69
N LEU A 8 22.04 13.78 -69.33
CA LEU A 8 21.56 13.64 -67.96
C LEU A 8 22.60 12.85 -67.14
N TYR A 9 23.25 13.53 -66.17
CA TYR A 9 24.12 12.85 -65.21
C TYR A 9 23.25 12.25 -64.10
N LEU A 10 23.23 10.90 -64.04
CA LEU A 10 22.66 10.15 -62.92
C LEU A 10 23.55 10.38 -61.70
N LEU A 11 23.05 11.16 -60.77
CA LEU A 11 23.62 11.27 -59.42
C LEU A 11 23.23 10.00 -58.66
N GLY A 12 24.20 9.34 -58.08
CA GLY A 12 24.11 8.11 -57.34
C GLY A 12 23.31 8.22 -56.04
N PRO A 13 22.97 7.07 -55.40
CA PRO A 13 22.07 7.02 -54.27
C PRO A 13 22.63 7.74 -53.07
N ALA A 14 21.88 8.70 -52.60
CA ALA A 14 22.13 9.39 -51.31
C ALA A 14 22.14 8.35 -50.19
N LEU A 15 23.26 8.38 -49.47
CA LEU A 15 23.49 7.63 -48.24
C LEU A 15 22.44 8.04 -47.18
N LEU A 16 21.40 7.21 -47.04
CA LEU A 16 20.42 7.35 -45.94
C LEU A 16 21.15 6.94 -44.65
N LEU A 17 21.69 7.92 -43.92
CA LEU A 17 22.12 7.74 -42.53
C LEU A 17 20.89 7.40 -41.70
N LEU A 18 20.69 6.12 -41.39
CA LEU A 18 19.81 5.67 -40.32
C LEU A 18 20.39 6.20 -39.00
N LEU A 19 19.90 7.34 -38.54
CA LEU A 19 19.95 7.72 -37.13
C LEU A 19 18.97 6.78 -36.40
N ALA A 20 19.46 5.58 -36.07
CA ALA A 20 18.87 4.78 -35.03
C ALA A 20 19.00 5.59 -33.74
N GLY A 21 17.96 6.33 -33.40
CA GLY A 21 17.84 6.94 -32.07
C GLY A 21 17.99 5.84 -31.04
N LEU A 22 19.11 5.83 -30.32
CA LEU A 22 19.18 5.13 -29.05
C LEU A 22 18.16 5.82 -28.14
N GLU A 23 16.93 5.31 -28.15
CA GLU A 23 16.03 5.53 -27.01
C GLU A 23 16.70 4.85 -25.82
N THR A 24 17.45 5.64 -25.06
CA THR A 24 17.87 5.23 -23.73
C THR A 24 16.55 5.07 -22.95
N ALA A 25 16.10 3.83 -22.78
CA ALA A 25 15.01 3.53 -21.86
C ALA A 25 15.43 4.14 -20.52
N ALA A 26 14.81 5.27 -20.17
CA ALA A 26 14.99 5.86 -18.86
C ALA A 26 14.63 4.77 -17.86
N ALA A 27 15.59 4.39 -17.01
CA ALA A 27 15.33 3.40 -15.98
C ALA A 27 14.12 3.85 -15.19
N GLU A 28 13.11 2.99 -15.06
CA GLU A 28 11.94 3.28 -14.23
C GLU A 28 12.44 3.71 -12.84
N PRO A 29 11.96 4.84 -12.30
CA PRO A 29 12.46 5.35 -11.04
C PRO A 29 12.19 4.30 -9.96
N SER A 30 13.26 3.82 -9.33
CA SER A 30 13.13 2.88 -8.21
C SER A 30 12.38 3.54 -7.06
N CYS A 31 11.46 2.82 -6.42
CA CYS A 31 10.77 3.32 -5.25
C CYS A 31 11.77 3.60 -4.12
N PRO A 32 11.67 4.73 -3.42
CA PRO A 32 12.61 5.10 -2.39
C PRO A 32 12.58 4.10 -1.23
N ASP A 33 13.74 3.85 -0.65
CA ASP A 33 13.84 3.09 0.59
C ASP A 33 13.27 3.90 1.76
N PRO A 34 12.73 3.22 2.80
CA PRO A 34 12.30 3.89 4.01
C PRO A 34 13.44 4.70 4.61
N ALA A 35 13.18 5.98 4.90
CA ALA A 35 14.21 6.89 5.43
C ALA A 35 14.68 6.50 6.84
N VAL A 36 13.83 5.82 7.62
CA VAL A 36 14.09 5.38 9.00
C VAL A 36 13.50 3.99 9.19
N PRO A 37 14.20 3.07 9.90
CA PRO A 37 13.64 1.79 10.28
C PRO A 37 12.37 1.98 11.13
N VAL A 38 11.24 1.48 10.66
CA VAL A 38 9.94 1.63 11.36
C VAL A 38 9.99 1.03 12.76
N ALA A 39 10.75 -0.05 12.97
CA ALA A 39 10.94 -0.66 14.29
C ALA A 39 11.52 0.32 15.33
N ALA A 40 12.38 1.25 14.92
CA ALA A 40 12.98 2.25 15.82
C ALA A 40 11.96 3.32 16.27
N LEU A 41 10.86 3.48 15.56
CA LEU A 41 9.81 4.45 15.85
C LEU A 41 8.70 3.90 16.74
N LEU A 42 8.67 2.58 16.94
CA LEU A 42 7.58 1.88 17.61
C LEU A 42 8.00 1.35 18.98
N MET A 43 7.05 1.36 19.91
CA MET A 43 7.18 0.58 21.15
C MET A 43 6.98 -0.90 20.85
N PRO A 44 7.59 -1.81 21.62
CA PRO A 44 7.31 -3.23 21.49
C PRO A 44 5.82 -3.54 21.63
N PRO A 45 5.31 -4.56 20.89
CA PRO A 45 3.92 -4.97 21.04
C PRO A 45 3.62 -5.52 22.42
N PRO A 46 2.37 -5.47 22.90
CA PRO A 46 1.96 -6.13 24.13
C PRO A 46 2.29 -7.62 24.10
N LYS A 47 2.77 -8.16 25.23
CA LYS A 47 3.05 -9.59 25.38
C LYS A 47 1.78 -10.43 25.22
N HIS A 48 1.91 -11.65 24.71
CA HIS A 48 0.76 -12.54 24.44
C HIS A 48 -0.12 -12.82 25.65
N ASP A 49 0.47 -12.93 26.83
CA ASP A 49 -0.21 -13.21 28.11
C ASP A 49 -0.70 -11.95 28.85
N SER A 50 -0.40 -10.75 28.33
CA SER A 50 -0.76 -9.48 28.94
C SER A 50 -2.28 -9.26 29.00
N ALA A 51 -2.73 -8.49 29.99
CA ALA A 51 -4.13 -8.08 30.10
C ALA A 51 -4.63 -7.36 28.84
N GLN A 52 -3.76 -6.54 28.23
CA GLN A 52 -4.07 -5.84 26.99
C GLN A 52 -4.33 -6.82 25.84
N THR A 53 -3.46 -7.80 25.59
CA THR A 53 -3.66 -8.78 24.52
C THR A 53 -4.91 -9.62 24.75
N LYS A 54 -5.22 -9.96 26.01
CA LYS A 54 -6.47 -10.67 26.36
C LYS A 54 -7.71 -9.82 26.05
N ALA A 55 -7.68 -8.51 26.38
CA ALA A 55 -8.79 -7.59 26.06
C ALA A 55 -8.97 -7.41 24.54
N GLU A 56 -7.86 -7.27 23.80
CA GLU A 56 -7.88 -7.19 22.33
C GLU A 56 -8.43 -8.47 21.68
N LEU A 57 -8.11 -9.64 22.23
CA LEU A 57 -8.69 -10.89 21.76
C LEU A 57 -10.22 -10.94 22.00
N GLN A 58 -10.68 -10.52 23.18
CA GLN A 58 -12.12 -10.45 23.46
C GLN A 58 -12.84 -9.50 22.49
N GLU A 59 -12.19 -8.40 22.11
CA GLU A 59 -12.71 -7.51 21.07
C GLU A 59 -12.86 -8.25 19.73
N LEU A 60 -11.83 -8.96 19.28
CA LEU A 60 -11.87 -9.71 18.01
C LEU A 60 -12.96 -10.77 17.99
N LEU A 61 -13.16 -11.49 19.10
CA LEU A 61 -14.23 -12.49 19.23
C LEU A 61 -15.62 -11.84 19.12
N ARG A 62 -15.86 -10.73 19.82
CA ARG A 62 -17.12 -9.97 19.68
C ARG A 62 -17.37 -9.49 18.25
N LEU A 63 -16.32 -8.98 17.58
CA LEU A 63 -16.43 -8.56 16.18
C LEU A 63 -16.74 -9.74 15.26
N GLN A 64 -16.14 -10.89 15.50
CA GLN A 64 -16.43 -12.11 14.76
C GLN A 64 -17.89 -12.54 14.88
N GLU A 65 -18.44 -12.48 16.08
CA GLU A 65 -19.82 -12.87 16.37
C GLU A 65 -20.85 -11.91 15.76
N SER A 66 -20.52 -10.60 15.74
CA SER A 66 -21.44 -9.54 15.33
C SER A 66 -21.31 -9.08 13.90
N ARG A 67 -20.26 -9.51 13.16
CA ARG A 67 -20.03 -9.05 11.78
C ARG A 67 -21.13 -9.46 10.82
N THR A 68 -21.68 -8.49 10.10
CA THR A 68 -22.71 -8.71 9.07
C THR A 68 -22.11 -9.18 7.75
N SER A 69 -22.93 -9.73 6.84
CA SER A 69 -22.50 -10.10 5.49
C SER A 69 -21.93 -8.91 4.72
N GLN A 70 -22.51 -7.72 4.88
CA GLN A 70 -22.01 -6.49 4.26
C GLN A 70 -20.60 -6.12 4.77
N GLN A 71 -20.37 -6.23 6.09
CA GLN A 71 -19.04 -6.03 6.66
C GLN A 71 -18.03 -7.07 6.16
N VAL A 72 -18.43 -8.32 6.02
CA VAL A 72 -17.59 -9.40 5.48
C VAL A 72 -17.16 -9.08 4.05
N GLU A 73 -18.08 -8.63 3.19
CA GLU A 73 -17.78 -8.25 1.83
C GLU A 73 -16.83 -7.04 1.76
N HIS A 74 -17.13 -5.98 2.54
CA HIS A 74 -16.27 -4.80 2.65
C HIS A 74 -14.85 -5.17 3.06
N VAL A 75 -14.69 -5.96 4.11
CA VAL A 75 -13.40 -6.42 4.65
C VAL A 75 -12.61 -7.28 3.65
N ARG A 76 -13.29 -8.14 2.90
CA ARG A 76 -12.67 -8.93 1.81
C ARG A 76 -12.16 -8.03 0.69
N GLY A 77 -12.91 -6.99 0.35
CA GLY A 77 -12.45 -5.96 -0.58
C GLY A 77 -11.18 -5.28 -0.08
N ASP A 78 -11.14 -4.91 1.20
CA ASP A 78 -10.00 -4.25 1.84
C ASP A 78 -8.77 -5.15 2.03
N ASP A 79 -8.83 -6.43 1.71
CA ASP A 79 -7.64 -7.29 1.72
C ASP A 79 -6.64 -6.92 0.62
N ARG A 80 -7.07 -6.19 -0.41
CA ARG A 80 -6.21 -5.59 -1.43
C ARG A 80 -5.67 -4.24 -0.96
N ARG A 81 -4.34 -4.07 -1.04
CA ARG A 81 -3.66 -2.80 -0.72
C ARG A 81 -3.37 -2.04 -2.00
N THR A 82 -4.40 -1.44 -2.58
CA THR A 82 -4.30 -0.59 -3.77
C THR A 82 -4.98 0.76 -3.52
N VAL A 83 -4.58 1.78 -4.27
CA VAL A 83 -5.18 3.12 -4.17
C VAL A 83 -6.65 3.09 -4.58
N GLU A 84 -7.00 2.30 -5.59
CA GLU A 84 -8.40 2.13 -6.05
C GLU A 84 -9.27 1.61 -4.91
N ARG A 85 -8.78 0.61 -4.19
CA ARG A 85 -9.54 0.07 -3.05
C ARG A 85 -9.61 1.05 -1.89
N PHE A 86 -8.54 1.80 -1.63
CA PHE A 86 -8.56 2.82 -0.60
C PHE A 86 -9.58 3.92 -0.92
N LEU A 87 -9.64 4.39 -2.15
CA LEU A 87 -10.55 5.45 -2.60
C LEU A 87 -11.99 4.98 -2.85
N HIS A 88 -12.23 3.68 -2.83
CA HIS A 88 -13.54 3.10 -3.11
C HIS A 88 -14.63 3.66 -2.17
N GLY A 89 -15.73 4.12 -2.75
CA GLY A 89 -16.87 4.68 -2.03
C GLY A 89 -16.75 6.16 -1.65
N MET A 90 -15.63 6.82 -1.98
CA MET A 90 -15.38 8.23 -1.66
C MET A 90 -15.79 9.19 -2.79
N GLY A 91 -16.49 8.72 -3.82
CA GLY A 91 -16.85 9.53 -4.99
C GLY A 91 -15.65 10.00 -5.83
N ILE A 92 -14.47 9.47 -5.56
CA ILE A 92 -13.25 9.72 -6.34
C ILE A 92 -13.17 8.68 -7.45
N LYS A 93 -13.18 9.13 -8.70
CA LYS A 93 -13.08 8.23 -9.86
C LYS A 93 -11.62 7.90 -10.11
N VAL A 94 -11.24 6.67 -9.84
CA VAL A 94 -9.85 6.19 -10.01
C VAL A 94 -9.43 6.21 -11.48
N GLU A 95 -10.38 6.03 -12.39
CA GLU A 95 -10.17 6.12 -13.85
C GLU A 95 -9.72 7.52 -14.30
N GLN A 96 -9.84 8.53 -13.43
CA GLN A 96 -9.33 9.88 -13.65
C GLN A 96 -7.89 10.09 -13.15
N LEU A 97 -7.35 9.13 -12.42
CA LEU A 97 -5.93 9.15 -12.04
C LEU A 97 -5.07 8.88 -13.27
N SER A 98 -4.03 9.67 -13.45
CA SER A 98 -3.04 9.40 -14.48
C SER A 98 -2.22 8.14 -14.14
N ASP A 99 -1.64 7.49 -15.15
CA ASP A 99 -0.72 6.36 -14.94
C ASP A 99 0.44 6.72 -14.01
N ALA A 100 0.90 7.98 -14.06
CA ALA A 100 1.93 8.47 -13.16
C ALA A 100 1.46 8.49 -11.70
N ALA A 101 0.21 8.89 -11.44
CA ALA A 101 -0.38 8.86 -10.11
C ALA A 101 -0.55 7.42 -9.59
N ILE A 102 -1.01 6.51 -10.44
CA ILE A 102 -1.11 5.08 -10.09
C ILE A 102 0.27 4.53 -9.70
N ARG A 103 1.29 4.71 -10.57
CA ARG A 103 2.68 4.29 -10.25
C ARG A 103 3.22 4.90 -8.97
N PHE A 104 2.91 6.16 -8.68
CA PHE A 104 3.29 6.82 -7.43
C PHE A 104 2.69 6.11 -6.20
N PHE A 105 1.40 5.77 -6.23
CA PHE A 105 0.77 5.04 -5.14
C PHE A 105 1.26 3.59 -5.02
N ASP A 106 1.57 2.93 -6.12
CA ASP A 106 2.20 1.61 -6.12
C ASP A 106 3.59 1.67 -5.47
N CYS A 107 4.34 2.72 -5.75
CA CYS A 107 5.63 2.98 -5.13
C CYS A 107 5.53 3.20 -3.62
N ILE A 108 4.53 3.97 -3.16
CA ILE A 108 4.19 4.07 -1.73
C ILE A 108 3.92 2.68 -1.16
N GLY A 109 3.13 1.87 -1.84
CA GLY A 109 2.82 0.50 -1.42
C GLY A 109 4.06 -0.36 -1.23
N ALA A 110 4.99 -0.33 -2.18
CA ALA A 110 6.26 -1.07 -2.13
C ALA A 110 7.16 -0.61 -0.98
N THR A 111 7.29 0.71 -0.79
CA THR A 111 8.07 1.32 0.31
C THR A 111 7.50 0.93 1.68
N VAL A 112 6.17 1.03 1.85
CA VAL A 112 5.48 0.61 3.08
C VAL A 112 5.66 -0.89 3.34
N GLU A 113 5.54 -1.72 2.31
CA GLU A 113 5.73 -3.16 2.43
C GLU A 113 7.13 -3.50 2.95
N LYS A 114 8.17 -2.86 2.41
CA LYS A 114 9.56 -3.05 2.85
C LYS A 114 9.74 -2.64 4.32
N ALA A 115 9.32 -1.42 4.67
CA ALA A 115 9.44 -0.86 6.01
C ALA A 115 8.72 -1.72 7.08
N VAL A 116 7.49 -2.13 6.77
CA VAL A 116 6.68 -2.96 7.67
C VAL A 116 7.26 -4.37 7.80
N ARG A 117 7.83 -4.93 6.73
CA ARG A 117 8.45 -6.26 6.77
C ARG A 117 9.64 -6.31 7.72
N GLU A 118 10.51 -5.31 7.68
CA GLU A 118 11.64 -5.18 8.60
C GLU A 118 11.16 -5.11 10.06
N ALA A 119 10.16 -4.27 10.35
CA ALA A 119 9.59 -4.17 11.70
C ALA A 119 8.92 -5.49 12.15
N LYS A 120 8.24 -6.18 11.27
CA LYS A 120 7.63 -7.49 11.55
C LYS A 120 8.67 -8.55 11.90
N THR A 121 9.81 -8.54 11.25
CA THR A 121 10.93 -9.43 11.56
C THR A 121 11.49 -9.11 12.96
N THR A 122 11.65 -7.83 13.29
CA THR A 122 12.15 -7.37 14.58
C THR A 122 11.25 -7.79 15.75
N PHE A 123 9.94 -7.56 15.62
CA PHE A 123 8.99 -7.77 16.72
C PHE A 123 8.41 -9.20 16.75
N ALA A 124 8.37 -9.89 15.63
CA ALA A 124 7.94 -11.28 15.47
C ALA A 124 6.61 -11.64 16.17
N ARG A 125 5.68 -10.68 16.35
CA ARG A 125 4.39 -10.92 17.01
C ARG A 125 3.54 -11.88 16.21
N THR A 126 3.11 -12.98 16.81
CA THR A 126 2.21 -13.94 16.17
C THR A 126 0.82 -13.33 15.95
N ARG A 127 0.18 -13.66 14.83
CA ARG A 127 -1.17 -13.19 14.49
C ARG A 127 -2.23 -13.76 15.42
N PRO A 128 -3.32 -13.01 15.71
CA PRO A 128 -4.38 -13.45 16.62
C PRO A 128 -5.02 -14.79 16.22
N TYR A 129 -5.32 -14.99 14.94
CA TYR A 129 -5.92 -16.24 14.46
C TYR A 129 -4.98 -17.45 14.52
N ARG A 130 -3.65 -17.25 14.57
CA ARG A 130 -2.67 -18.33 14.77
C ARG A 130 -2.49 -18.68 16.25
N LEU A 131 -2.66 -17.72 17.15
CA LEU A 131 -2.62 -17.94 18.58
C LEU A 131 -3.89 -18.59 19.12
N HIS A 132 -5.00 -18.43 18.41
CA HIS A 132 -6.34 -18.82 18.86
C HIS A 132 -7.12 -19.53 17.75
N GLU A 133 -6.49 -20.46 17.05
CA GLU A 133 -7.03 -21.18 15.87
C GLU A 133 -8.39 -21.83 16.12
N ASN A 134 -8.63 -22.33 17.33
CA ASN A 134 -9.90 -22.96 17.70
C ASN A 134 -11.04 -21.97 18.02
N LYS A 135 -10.76 -20.66 18.09
CA LYS A 135 -11.73 -19.65 18.54
C LYS A 135 -11.89 -18.51 17.53
N LEU A 136 -10.82 -18.12 16.87
CA LEU A 136 -10.81 -16.95 15.99
C LEU A 136 -10.59 -17.37 14.54
N HIS A 137 -11.62 -17.13 13.70
CA HIS A 137 -11.63 -17.44 12.27
C HIS A 137 -11.41 -16.19 11.45
N THR A 138 -10.25 -16.09 10.83
CA THR A 138 -9.90 -14.92 10.01
C THR A 138 -10.60 -14.95 8.63
N LEU A 139 -11.00 -13.76 8.15
CA LEU A 139 -11.44 -13.56 6.77
C LEU A 139 -10.29 -13.29 5.80
N LYS A 140 -9.08 -13.09 6.31
CA LYS A 140 -7.89 -12.90 5.50
C LYS A 140 -7.56 -14.17 4.72
N LYS A 141 -7.17 -14.01 3.44
CA LYS A 141 -6.58 -15.12 2.68
C LYS A 141 -5.29 -15.56 3.36
N LEU A 142 -5.24 -16.81 3.79
CA LEU A 142 -4.08 -17.38 4.48
C LEU A 142 -2.91 -17.54 3.53
N SER A 143 -1.71 -17.27 4.03
CA SER A 143 -0.44 -17.49 3.35
C SER A 143 0.58 -17.90 4.40
N ASP A 144 1.42 -18.89 4.09
CA ASP A 144 2.46 -19.39 5.00
C ASP A 144 3.51 -18.32 5.33
N ARG A 145 3.70 -17.36 4.44
CA ARG A 145 4.64 -16.25 4.62
C ARG A 145 4.14 -15.15 5.58
N ASP A 146 2.87 -15.20 5.99
CA ASP A 146 2.23 -14.11 6.73
C ASP A 146 1.90 -14.51 8.17
N SER A 147 2.93 -14.89 8.93
CA SER A 147 2.82 -15.33 10.33
C SER A 147 2.80 -14.18 11.34
N THR A 148 3.40 -13.03 10.99
CA THR A 148 3.61 -11.91 11.91
C THR A 148 2.58 -10.80 11.75
N SER A 149 2.17 -10.20 12.88
CA SER A 149 1.08 -9.23 12.93
C SER A 149 1.52 -7.78 13.10
N TYR A 150 2.57 -7.51 13.85
CA TYR A 150 2.94 -6.17 14.32
C TYR A 150 4.12 -5.56 13.54
N PRO A 151 3.97 -4.31 13.06
CA PRO A 151 2.77 -3.51 12.95
C PRO A 151 1.85 -3.97 11.80
N SER A 152 0.61 -3.41 11.71
CA SER A 152 -0.30 -3.70 10.61
C SER A 152 0.10 -2.98 9.33
N GLY A 153 0.45 -3.75 8.28
CA GLY A 153 0.79 -3.17 6.98
C GLY A 153 -0.38 -2.45 6.28
N HIS A 154 -1.62 -2.93 6.47
CA HIS A 154 -2.81 -2.25 5.95
C HIS A 154 -3.05 -0.90 6.64
N ALA A 155 -2.92 -0.84 7.98
CA ALA A 155 -3.07 0.42 8.71
C ALA A 155 -1.96 1.42 8.33
N THR A 156 -0.71 0.96 8.20
CA THR A 156 0.40 1.81 7.73
C THR A 156 0.13 2.34 6.33
N TYR A 157 -0.22 1.46 5.38
CA TYR A 157 -0.52 1.82 4.00
C TYR A 157 -1.69 2.83 3.92
N GLY A 158 -2.82 2.50 4.55
CA GLY A 158 -4.00 3.37 4.55
C GLY A 158 -3.73 4.75 5.15
N THR A 159 -2.87 4.83 6.18
CA THR A 159 -2.46 6.11 6.77
C THR A 159 -1.59 6.91 5.80
N VAL A 160 -0.57 6.30 5.18
CA VAL A 160 0.32 7.01 4.23
C VAL A 160 -0.49 7.50 3.03
N VAL A 161 -1.25 6.60 2.38
CA VAL A 161 -2.08 6.96 1.22
C VAL A 161 -3.10 8.03 1.59
N GLY A 162 -3.79 7.86 2.73
CA GLY A 162 -4.78 8.83 3.18
C GLY A 162 -4.20 10.22 3.42
N LEU A 163 -3.02 10.32 4.05
CA LEU A 163 -2.37 11.62 4.26
C LEU A 163 -1.97 12.27 2.93
N VAL A 164 -1.43 11.51 1.98
CA VAL A 164 -1.13 12.03 0.64
C VAL A 164 -2.41 12.51 -0.06
N VAL A 165 -3.49 11.75 0.03
CA VAL A 165 -4.77 12.14 -0.58
C VAL A 165 -5.37 13.37 0.10
N VAL A 166 -5.19 13.56 1.42
CA VAL A 166 -5.60 14.81 2.12
C VAL A 166 -4.86 16.03 1.56
N GLU A 167 -3.57 15.92 1.27
CA GLU A 167 -2.81 17.02 0.65
C GLU A 167 -3.28 17.33 -0.79
N MET A 168 -3.73 16.30 -1.52
CA MET A 168 -4.25 16.46 -2.89
C MET A 168 -5.70 16.98 -2.93
N LEU A 169 -6.52 16.63 -1.93
CA LEU A 169 -7.96 16.90 -1.85
C LEU A 169 -8.34 17.37 -0.44
N PRO A 170 -7.88 18.56 -0.01
CA PRO A 170 -8.08 19.05 1.36
C PRO A 170 -9.56 19.25 1.72
N GLU A 171 -10.43 19.48 0.75
CA GLU A 171 -11.88 19.60 0.93
C GLU A 171 -12.53 18.27 1.34
N LYS A 172 -11.89 17.12 1.08
CA LYS A 172 -12.35 15.77 1.48
C LYS A 172 -11.69 15.25 2.76
N LYS A 173 -10.96 16.10 3.48
CA LYS A 173 -10.14 15.73 4.63
C LYS A 173 -10.89 14.86 5.66
N GLU A 174 -12.07 15.22 6.05
CA GLU A 174 -12.84 14.48 7.06
C GLU A 174 -13.24 13.08 6.57
N GLU A 175 -13.67 12.97 5.31
CA GLU A 175 -14.03 11.71 4.68
C GLU A 175 -12.81 10.79 4.58
N ILE A 176 -11.66 11.33 4.19
CA ILE A 176 -10.40 10.60 4.08
C ILE A 176 -9.94 10.09 5.45
N TYR A 177 -10.02 10.91 6.52
CA TYR A 177 -9.66 10.44 7.87
C TYR A 177 -10.59 9.33 8.37
N LYS A 178 -11.89 9.39 8.08
CA LYS A 178 -12.82 8.29 8.36
C LYS A 178 -12.40 7.02 7.62
N ARG A 179 -12.01 7.15 6.35
CA ARG A 179 -11.54 6.01 5.56
C ARG A 179 -10.23 5.41 6.09
N ILE A 180 -9.27 6.22 6.53
CA ILE A 180 -8.05 5.74 7.20
C ILE A 180 -8.42 4.85 8.40
N GLN A 181 -9.34 5.31 9.23
CA GLN A 181 -9.79 4.56 10.41
C GLN A 181 -10.51 3.28 10.03
N ASP A 182 -11.45 3.35 9.07
CA ASP A 182 -12.21 2.21 8.57
C ASP A 182 -11.31 1.15 7.92
N TYR A 183 -10.32 1.58 7.13
CA TYR A 183 -9.36 0.68 6.48
C TYR A 183 -8.52 -0.10 7.50
N GLY A 184 -8.10 0.55 8.57
CA GLY A 184 -7.47 -0.11 9.72
C GLY A 184 -8.44 -1.01 10.48
N TYR A 185 -9.66 -0.53 10.76
CA TYR A 185 -10.70 -1.28 11.49
C TYR A 185 -11.13 -2.55 10.77
N SER A 186 -11.15 -2.53 9.44
CA SER A 186 -11.44 -3.71 8.64
C SER A 186 -10.52 -4.90 8.98
N ARG A 187 -9.31 -4.65 9.47
CA ARG A 187 -8.35 -5.70 9.88
C ARG A 187 -8.71 -6.34 11.22
N LEU A 188 -9.41 -5.61 12.10
CA LEU A 188 -9.98 -6.18 13.33
C LEU A 188 -11.17 -7.06 13.00
N VAL A 189 -12.12 -6.56 12.19
CA VAL A 189 -13.29 -7.33 11.74
C VAL A 189 -12.86 -8.59 11.00
N SER A 190 -11.76 -8.55 10.25
CA SER A 190 -11.21 -9.74 9.59
C SER A 190 -10.55 -10.74 10.53
N GLY A 191 -10.28 -10.40 11.80
CA GLY A 191 -9.52 -11.23 12.73
C GLY A 191 -8.01 -11.33 12.37
N ALA A 192 -7.50 -10.47 11.50
CA ALA A 192 -6.12 -10.55 11.00
C ALA A 192 -5.09 -9.89 11.91
N HIS A 193 -5.50 -8.93 12.72
CA HIS A 193 -4.65 -8.07 13.55
C HIS A 193 -5.27 -7.77 14.90
N PHE A 194 -4.44 -7.56 15.92
CA PHE A 194 -4.84 -6.94 17.18
C PHE A 194 -4.98 -5.42 17.02
N ARG A 195 -5.74 -4.77 17.91
CA ARG A 195 -5.89 -3.30 17.89
C ARG A 195 -4.56 -2.56 18.02
N SER A 196 -3.67 -3.04 18.88
CA SER A 196 -2.33 -2.47 19.03
C SER A 196 -1.48 -2.57 17.75
N ASP A 197 -1.68 -3.59 16.89
CA ASP A 197 -1.02 -3.67 15.59
C ASP A 197 -1.47 -2.53 14.67
N ILE A 198 -2.77 -2.20 14.69
CA ILE A 198 -3.36 -1.11 13.91
C ILE A 198 -2.82 0.24 14.40
N SER A 199 -2.88 0.45 15.73
CA SER A 199 -2.37 1.68 16.36
C SER A 199 -0.90 1.92 16.02
N ALA A 200 -0.07 0.86 16.08
CA ALA A 200 1.34 0.95 15.71
C ALA A 200 1.53 1.32 14.22
N GLY A 201 0.73 0.74 13.31
CA GLY A 201 0.77 1.09 11.89
C GLY A 201 0.47 2.57 11.65
N ASN A 202 -0.51 3.13 12.35
CA ASN A 202 -0.87 4.55 12.24
C ASN A 202 0.21 5.48 12.84
N VAL A 203 0.87 5.07 13.94
CA VAL A 203 1.93 5.85 14.61
C VAL A 203 3.21 5.85 13.79
N ALA A 204 3.57 4.74 13.16
CA ALA A 204 4.76 4.60 12.32
C ALA A 204 4.86 5.72 11.27
N VAL A 205 3.73 6.08 10.66
CA VAL A 205 3.66 7.14 9.64
C VAL A 205 3.87 8.54 10.26
N ARG A 206 3.21 8.81 11.39
CA ARG A 206 3.25 10.14 12.03
C ARG A 206 4.62 10.50 12.61
N ARG A 207 5.45 9.50 12.91
CA ARG A 207 6.78 9.66 13.49
C ARG A 207 7.91 9.63 12.45
N SER A 208 7.59 9.25 11.21
CA SER A 208 8.58 9.31 10.13
C SER A 208 8.91 10.77 9.82
N PRO A 209 10.19 11.19 9.90
CA PRO A 209 10.57 12.56 9.59
C PRO A 209 10.31 12.83 8.11
N CYS A 210 9.50 13.86 7.80
CA CYS A 210 9.50 14.44 6.47
C CYS A 210 10.91 15.02 6.24
N ARG A 211 11.65 14.50 5.27
CA ARG A 211 12.82 15.22 4.75
C ARG A 211 12.29 16.34 3.86
N SER A 212 12.39 17.56 4.35
CA SER A 212 12.27 18.78 3.55
C SER A 212 13.41 18.87 2.53
#